data_e312b3eeeba1d169c26254c32ae38110
#
_entry.id   e312b3eeeba1d169c26254c32ae38110
#
_cell.length_a   1.000
_cell.length_b   1.000
_cell.length_c   1.000
_cell.angle_alpha   90.00
_cell.angle_beta   90.00
_cell.angle_gamma   90.00
#
_symmetry.space_group_name_H-M   'P 1'
#
loop_
_entity.id
_entity.type
_entity.pdbx_description
1 polymer ?
#
loop_
_entity_poly.entity_id
_entity_poly.type
_entity_poly.pdbx_seq_one_letter_code
_entity_poly.pdbx_strand_id
1 'polypeptide(L)'
;MIIDILTGLASGLANLVLLPWRIWRWSEIEALDERMEALVLAGQSVELLYTALAATLVVVIAGLLSRRFLVGAVHALEGINATIGRAASWFVLLLMLQQVAIIVMGQVFRGNELLFSPLGLTLANEELQWLSGQLKFYNAILIALASAWTFIEGGHVRVDLVYGGLGRTAQRWIDLVGSVVLMLPATILLWWFSWSLVTNAIFSQRPLNLFSDRASWRGVRLETSGTAEFSWVWAFKVLILVFALLLFLQAVAFLLRNLWGLLDPKADVETHPKSDLTSEELAARAGDARVPDAPPRPGPGSPPGGYPPVPDTSHVNPRIGDPPLAPR
;
A
#
# COMPACT_ATOMS: atom_id res chain seq x y z
N MET A 1 -6.05 33.12 7.05
CA MET A 1 -6.04 31.82 6.35
C MET A 1 -4.98 31.75 5.24
N ILE A 2 -5.07 32.51 4.12
CA ILE A 2 -4.05 32.43 3.04
C ILE A 2 -2.67 32.85 3.55
N ILE A 3 -2.59 33.94 4.31
CA ILE A 3 -1.33 34.42 4.91
C ILE A 3 -0.76 33.37 5.86
N ASP A 4 -1.56 32.71 6.67
CA ASP A 4 -1.12 31.66 7.60
C ASP A 4 -0.56 30.44 6.88
N ILE A 5 -1.14 30.07 5.74
CA ILE A 5 -0.63 28.98 4.87
C ILE A 5 0.71 29.39 4.26
N LEU A 6 0.84 30.61 3.75
CA LEU A 6 2.09 31.09 3.16
C LEU A 6 3.21 31.21 4.19
N THR A 7 2.91 31.73 5.39
CA THR A 7 3.88 31.77 6.48
C THR A 7 4.26 30.36 6.96
N GLY A 8 3.31 29.44 7.03
CA GLY A 8 3.53 28.02 7.31
C GLY A 8 4.43 27.35 6.28
N LEU A 9 4.22 27.58 4.99
CA LEU A 9 5.09 27.05 3.93
C LEU A 9 6.48 27.67 3.98
N ALA A 10 6.60 28.95 4.25
CA ALA A 10 7.90 29.63 4.44
C ALA A 10 8.67 29.03 5.63
N SER A 11 7.99 28.80 6.75
CA SER A 11 8.59 28.14 7.92
C SER A 11 8.96 26.68 7.60
N GLY A 12 8.15 25.97 6.81
CA GLY A 12 8.46 24.62 6.34
C GLY A 12 9.71 24.55 5.46
N LEU A 13 9.89 25.51 4.55
CA LEU A 13 11.13 25.65 3.76
C LEU A 13 12.35 25.94 4.63
N ALA A 14 12.22 26.85 5.59
CA ALA A 14 13.30 27.15 6.55
C ALA A 14 13.65 25.89 7.37
N ASN A 15 12.65 25.14 7.82
CA ASN A 15 12.84 23.89 8.54
C ASN A 15 13.54 22.81 7.69
N LEU A 16 13.23 22.76 6.41
CA LEU A 16 13.85 21.81 5.47
C LEU A 16 15.36 22.10 5.30
N VAL A 17 15.73 23.37 5.21
CA VAL A 17 17.15 23.80 5.16
C VAL A 17 17.84 23.52 6.49
N LEU A 18 17.15 23.72 7.61
CA LEU A 18 17.70 23.51 8.96
C LEU A 18 17.60 22.04 9.41
N LEU A 19 17.01 21.16 8.65
CA LEU A 19 16.77 19.76 9.02
C LEU A 19 18.07 19.01 9.37
N PRO A 20 19.19 19.13 8.62
CA PRO A 20 20.46 18.51 9.00
C PRO A 20 20.98 19.02 10.36
N TRP A 21 20.84 20.32 10.62
CA TRP A 21 21.22 20.93 11.89
C TRP A 21 20.34 20.49 13.05
N ARG A 22 19.03 20.35 12.82
CA ARG A 22 18.08 19.86 13.84
C ARG A 22 18.32 18.38 14.17
N ILE A 23 18.63 17.54 13.18
CA ILE A 23 19.01 16.14 13.41
C ILE A 23 20.32 16.07 14.20
N TRP A 24 21.29 16.90 13.86
CA TRP A 24 22.53 16.98 14.62
C TRP A 24 22.27 17.36 16.09
N ARG A 25 21.55 18.44 16.34
CA ARG A 25 21.22 18.88 17.72
C ARG A 25 20.43 17.79 18.47
N TRP A 26 19.54 17.08 17.80
CA TRP A 26 18.82 15.98 18.42
C TRP A 26 19.76 14.84 18.83
N SER A 27 20.82 14.56 18.07
CA SER A 27 21.82 13.54 18.41
C SER A 27 22.72 13.95 19.59
N GLU A 28 22.84 15.25 19.91
CA GLU A 28 23.61 15.77 21.04
C GLU A 28 22.86 15.69 22.38
N ILE A 29 21.56 15.48 22.38
CA ILE A 29 20.77 15.31 23.61
C ILE A 29 21.24 14.00 24.28
N GLU A 30 21.85 14.06 25.43
CA GLU A 30 22.35 12.87 26.12
C GLU A 30 21.23 12.07 26.79
N ALA A 31 20.22 12.72 27.34
CA ALA A 31 19.11 12.08 28.01
C ALA A 31 18.15 11.41 27.01
N LEU A 32 17.95 10.11 27.16
CA LEU A 32 17.09 9.31 26.27
C LEU A 32 15.63 9.79 26.31
N ASP A 33 15.15 10.17 27.46
CA ASP A 33 13.79 10.66 27.73
C ASP A 33 13.53 11.98 26.99
N GLU A 34 14.47 12.92 27.02
CA GLU A 34 14.37 14.18 26.29
C GLU A 34 14.40 13.96 24.78
N ARG A 35 15.21 13.01 24.29
CA ARG A 35 15.21 12.61 22.86
C ARG A 35 13.86 12.06 22.43
N MET A 36 13.28 11.22 23.26
CA MET A 36 11.98 10.59 22.97
C MET A 36 10.84 11.60 23.03
N GLU A 37 10.86 12.50 24.01
CA GLU A 37 9.90 13.60 24.10
C GLU A 37 9.97 14.50 22.87
N ALA A 38 11.18 14.91 22.47
CA ALA A 38 11.38 15.72 21.27
C ALA A 38 10.88 15.02 20.00
N LEU A 39 11.11 13.69 19.86
CA LEU A 39 10.64 12.90 18.72
C LEU A 39 9.12 12.87 18.65
N VAL A 40 8.47 12.65 19.79
CA VAL A 40 6.99 12.55 19.86
C VAL A 40 6.36 13.88 19.53
N LEU A 41 6.89 14.97 20.10
CA LEU A 41 6.39 16.31 19.81
C LEU A 41 6.63 16.70 18.35
N ALA A 42 7.79 16.35 17.79
CA ALA A 42 8.11 16.64 16.39
C ALA A 42 7.15 15.93 15.43
N GLY A 43 6.85 14.65 15.66
CA GLY A 43 5.99 13.86 14.76
C GLY A 43 4.53 14.30 14.72
N GLN A 44 4.06 14.99 15.76
CA GLN A 44 2.70 15.54 15.86
C GLN A 44 2.68 17.06 15.60
N SER A 45 3.82 17.66 15.29
CA SER A 45 3.91 19.10 15.11
C SER A 45 3.33 19.57 13.78
N VAL A 46 2.70 20.73 13.81
CA VAL A 46 2.26 21.43 12.59
C VAL A 46 3.46 21.79 11.70
N GLU A 47 4.65 21.97 12.31
CA GLU A 47 5.88 22.22 11.60
C GLU A 47 6.30 21.06 10.70
N LEU A 48 6.13 19.80 11.13
CA LEU A 48 6.39 18.62 10.30
C LEU A 48 5.48 18.59 9.09
N LEU A 49 4.20 18.90 9.26
CA LEU A 49 3.23 19.01 8.19
C LEU A 49 3.68 20.02 7.13
N TYR A 50 3.98 21.25 7.55
CA TYR A 50 4.44 22.27 6.62
C TYR A 50 5.78 21.92 5.98
N THR A 51 6.66 21.22 6.70
CA THR A 51 7.93 20.73 6.16
C THR A 51 7.70 19.65 5.09
N ALA A 52 6.77 18.73 5.29
CA ALA A 52 6.40 17.72 4.31
C ALA A 52 5.77 18.32 3.05
N LEU A 53 4.87 19.30 3.22
CA LEU A 53 4.28 20.05 2.11
C LEU A 53 5.34 20.88 1.36
N ALA A 54 6.25 21.54 2.09
CA ALA A 54 7.34 22.29 1.50
C ALA A 54 8.30 21.38 0.75
N ALA A 55 8.64 20.20 1.28
CA ALA A 55 9.45 19.20 0.60
C ALA A 55 8.77 18.73 -0.71
N THR A 56 7.48 18.44 -0.67
CA THR A 56 6.70 18.08 -1.86
C THR A 56 6.74 19.22 -2.89
N LEU A 57 6.54 20.46 -2.46
CA LEU A 57 6.60 21.62 -3.33
C LEU A 57 7.99 21.81 -3.96
N VAL A 58 9.07 21.65 -3.19
CA VAL A 58 10.45 21.72 -3.70
C VAL A 58 10.70 20.65 -4.75
N VAL A 59 10.26 19.41 -4.50
CA VAL A 59 10.39 18.30 -5.46
C VAL A 59 9.59 18.58 -6.74
N VAL A 60 8.39 19.13 -6.63
CA VAL A 60 7.57 19.55 -7.78
C VAL A 60 8.27 20.65 -8.58
N ILE A 61 8.78 21.71 -7.92
CA ILE A 61 9.49 22.80 -8.58
C ILE A 61 10.77 22.30 -9.25
N ALA A 62 11.56 21.46 -8.55
CA ALA A 62 12.76 20.85 -9.15
C ALA A 62 12.42 19.97 -10.35
N GLY A 63 11.28 19.26 -10.31
CA GLY A 63 10.75 18.48 -11.41
C GLY A 63 10.37 19.35 -12.62
N LEU A 64 9.76 20.52 -12.39
CA LEU A 64 9.42 21.48 -13.44
C LEU A 64 10.67 22.08 -14.11
N LEU A 65 11.74 22.30 -13.32
CA LEU A 65 13.01 22.85 -13.82
C LEU A 65 13.87 21.81 -14.56
N SER A 66 13.79 20.55 -14.17
CA SER A 66 14.63 19.49 -14.72
C SER A 66 13.84 18.21 -15.00
N ARG A 67 13.65 17.87 -16.26
CA ARG A 67 13.00 16.60 -16.67
C ARG A 67 13.74 15.37 -16.15
N ARG A 68 15.08 15.39 -16.12
CA ARG A 68 15.89 14.26 -15.61
C ARG A 68 15.61 14.03 -14.14
N PHE A 69 15.50 15.10 -13.37
CA PHE A 69 15.16 15.01 -11.95
C PHE A 69 13.74 14.47 -11.76
N LEU A 70 12.77 14.98 -12.54
CA LEU A 70 11.37 14.54 -12.47
C LEU A 70 11.24 13.02 -12.68
N VAL A 71 11.82 12.54 -13.78
CA VAL A 71 11.82 11.10 -14.12
C VAL A 71 12.53 10.28 -13.05
N GLY A 72 13.70 10.73 -12.60
CA GLY A 72 14.47 10.08 -11.54
C GLY A 72 13.70 10.00 -10.22
N ALA A 73 13.04 11.08 -9.82
CA ALA A 73 12.24 11.14 -8.59
C ALA A 73 11.04 10.18 -8.65
N VAL A 74 10.31 10.14 -9.77
CA VAL A 74 9.20 9.18 -9.95
C VAL A 74 9.70 7.75 -9.83
N HIS A 75 10.74 7.36 -10.57
CA HIS A 75 11.28 6.00 -10.52
C HIS A 75 11.84 5.64 -9.15
N ALA A 76 12.47 6.59 -8.44
CA ALA A 76 13.00 6.34 -7.10
C ALA A 76 11.86 6.07 -6.09
N LEU A 77 10.84 6.93 -6.05
CA LEU A 77 9.72 6.80 -5.12
C LEU A 77 8.91 5.51 -5.41
N GLU A 78 8.59 5.26 -6.67
CA GLU A 78 7.87 4.05 -7.06
C GLU A 78 8.73 2.80 -6.87
N GLY A 79 10.03 2.87 -7.12
CA GLY A 79 10.98 1.78 -6.89
C GLY A 79 11.05 1.37 -5.42
N ILE A 80 11.05 2.34 -4.50
CA ILE A 80 10.99 2.08 -3.05
C ILE A 80 9.68 1.34 -2.71
N ASN A 81 8.53 1.88 -3.11
CA ASN A 81 7.23 1.29 -2.83
C ASN A 81 7.08 -0.10 -3.47
N ALA A 82 7.52 -0.27 -4.71
CA ALA A 82 7.48 -1.55 -5.40
C ALA A 82 8.39 -2.61 -4.77
N THR A 83 9.56 -2.21 -4.26
CA THR A 83 10.47 -3.14 -3.59
C THR A 83 9.91 -3.61 -2.27
N ILE A 84 9.38 -2.67 -1.46
CA ILE A 84 8.74 -2.97 -0.17
C ILE A 84 7.50 -3.84 -0.40
N GLY A 85 6.64 -3.50 -1.36
CA GLY A 85 5.42 -4.25 -1.68
C GLY A 85 5.71 -5.66 -2.17
N ARG A 86 6.72 -5.84 -3.04
CA ARG A 86 7.17 -7.16 -3.49
C ARG A 86 7.75 -7.99 -2.34
N ALA A 87 8.53 -7.38 -1.46
CA ALA A 87 9.01 -8.06 -0.26
C ALA A 87 7.84 -8.49 0.64
N ALA A 88 6.85 -7.62 0.81
CA ALA A 88 5.66 -7.92 1.60
C ALA A 88 4.82 -9.08 1.01
N SER A 89 4.86 -9.32 -0.30
CA SER A 89 4.12 -10.43 -0.91
C SER A 89 4.56 -11.81 -0.41
N TRP A 90 5.79 -11.96 0.10
CA TRP A 90 6.26 -13.20 0.73
C TRP A 90 5.50 -13.55 2.01
N PHE A 91 4.88 -12.57 2.66
CA PHE A 91 4.01 -12.84 3.81
C PHE A 91 2.76 -13.63 3.44
N VAL A 92 2.33 -13.62 2.16
CA VAL A 92 1.25 -14.50 1.69
C VAL A 92 1.63 -15.96 1.85
N LEU A 93 2.87 -16.32 1.48
CA LEU A 93 3.37 -17.68 1.62
C LEU A 93 3.43 -18.08 3.11
N LEU A 94 3.97 -17.20 3.97
CA LEU A 94 4.04 -17.46 5.41
C LEU A 94 2.64 -17.63 6.00
N LEU A 95 1.69 -16.78 5.61
CA LEU A 95 0.30 -16.83 6.01
C LEU A 95 -0.34 -18.17 5.62
N MET A 96 -0.14 -18.61 4.39
CA MET A 96 -0.67 -19.90 3.91
C MET A 96 -0.06 -21.09 4.65
N LEU A 97 1.26 -21.12 4.81
CA LEU A 97 1.96 -22.21 5.51
C LEU A 97 1.51 -22.29 6.98
N GLN A 98 1.44 -21.16 7.65
CA GLN A 98 1.00 -21.12 9.04
C GLN A 98 -0.47 -21.51 9.18
N GLN A 99 -1.35 -21.06 8.28
CA GLN A 99 -2.76 -21.45 8.29
C GLN A 99 -2.92 -22.96 8.12
N VAL A 100 -2.17 -23.57 7.20
CA VAL A 100 -2.19 -25.02 7.01
C VAL A 100 -1.70 -25.74 8.29
N ALA A 101 -0.63 -25.24 8.92
CA ALA A 101 -0.12 -25.81 10.16
C ALA A 101 -1.19 -25.75 11.28
N ILE A 102 -1.86 -24.61 11.44
CA ILE A 102 -2.94 -24.44 12.44
C ILE A 102 -4.09 -25.43 12.18
N ILE A 103 -4.52 -25.58 10.93
CA ILE A 103 -5.59 -26.50 10.57
C ILE A 103 -5.20 -27.95 10.83
N VAL A 104 -3.99 -28.36 10.43
CA VAL A 104 -3.49 -29.73 10.61
C VAL A 104 -3.40 -30.04 12.12
N MET A 105 -2.81 -29.16 12.91
CA MET A 105 -2.69 -29.37 14.35
C MET A 105 -4.05 -29.39 15.07
N GLY A 106 -4.93 -28.43 14.73
CA GLY A 106 -6.23 -28.32 15.39
C GLY A 106 -7.23 -29.40 14.96
N GLN A 107 -7.28 -29.74 13.68
CA GLN A 107 -8.32 -30.64 13.15
C GLN A 107 -7.85 -32.11 13.06
N VAL A 108 -6.59 -32.35 12.67
CA VAL A 108 -6.08 -33.72 12.51
C VAL A 108 -5.53 -34.24 13.84
N PHE A 109 -4.67 -33.49 14.49
CA PHE A 109 -4.05 -33.92 15.75
C PHE A 109 -4.86 -33.54 16.99
N ARG A 110 -5.87 -32.68 16.86
CA ARG A 110 -6.70 -32.14 17.96
C ARG A 110 -5.88 -31.56 19.11
N GLY A 111 -4.70 -31.04 18.79
CA GLY A 111 -3.80 -30.38 19.73
C GLY A 111 -4.15 -28.89 19.87
N ASN A 112 -3.92 -28.34 21.06
CA ASN A 112 -4.06 -26.89 21.31
C ASN A 112 -2.73 -26.15 21.20
N GLU A 113 -1.62 -26.88 21.07
CA GLU A 113 -0.28 -26.33 21.04
C GLU A 113 0.47 -26.81 19.79
N LEU A 114 1.29 -25.94 19.20
CA LEU A 114 2.21 -26.30 18.16
C LEU A 114 3.57 -26.58 18.79
N LEU A 115 3.88 -27.86 18.99
CA LEU A 115 5.20 -28.27 19.42
C LEU A 115 6.06 -28.59 18.20
N PHE A 116 6.94 -27.68 17.83
CA PHE A 116 7.91 -27.91 16.77
C PHE A 116 9.29 -28.20 17.39
N SER A 117 9.60 -29.47 17.51
CA SER A 117 10.82 -29.97 18.15
C SER A 117 11.63 -30.88 17.21
N PRO A 118 12.21 -30.35 16.13
CA PRO A 118 13.09 -31.16 15.25
C PRO A 118 14.34 -31.55 16.04
N LEU A 119 14.69 -32.84 16.00
CA LEU A 119 15.86 -33.41 16.67
C LEU A 119 15.92 -33.23 18.20
N GLY A 120 14.76 -33.05 18.85
CA GLY A 120 14.67 -32.87 20.30
C GLY A 120 14.97 -31.45 20.80
N LEU A 121 15.16 -30.49 19.89
CA LEU A 121 15.25 -29.07 20.22
C LEU A 121 13.88 -28.43 20.09
N THR A 122 13.30 -27.96 21.19
CA THR A 122 12.05 -27.20 21.15
C THR A 122 12.28 -25.83 20.53
N LEU A 123 11.94 -25.68 19.26
CA LEU A 123 12.08 -24.41 18.52
C LEU A 123 10.83 -23.53 18.67
N ALA A 124 9.66 -24.14 18.86
CA ALA A 124 8.44 -23.42 19.11
C ALA A 124 7.52 -24.25 20.01
N ASN A 125 6.95 -23.61 21.00
CA ASN A 125 5.91 -24.16 21.88
C ASN A 125 4.91 -23.06 22.15
N GLU A 126 4.00 -22.84 21.17
CA GLU A 126 3.05 -21.74 21.19
C GLU A 126 1.64 -22.29 21.08
N GLU A 127 0.73 -21.65 21.79
CA GLU A 127 -0.69 -21.99 21.70
C GLU A 127 -1.24 -21.66 20.29
N LEU A 128 -2.13 -22.51 19.76
CA LEU A 128 -2.78 -22.27 18.47
C LEU A 128 -3.49 -20.90 18.43
N GLN A 129 -3.99 -20.43 19.56
CA GLN A 129 -4.63 -19.13 19.67
C GLN A 129 -3.63 -17.99 19.43
N TRP A 130 -2.40 -18.11 19.96
CA TRP A 130 -1.33 -17.14 19.70
C TRP A 130 -0.94 -17.11 18.22
N LEU A 131 -0.80 -18.28 17.61
CA LEU A 131 -0.50 -18.43 16.17
C LEU A 131 -1.61 -17.83 15.29
N SER A 132 -2.88 -17.99 15.69
CA SER A 132 -4.00 -17.36 14.97
C SER A 132 -3.95 -15.83 15.03
N GLY A 133 -3.55 -15.27 16.17
CA GLY A 133 -3.30 -13.83 16.31
C GLY A 133 -2.14 -13.34 15.44
N GLN A 134 -1.05 -14.11 15.37
CA GLN A 134 0.11 -13.82 14.49
C GLN A 134 -0.28 -13.81 13.00
N LEU A 135 -1.23 -14.63 12.59
CA LEU A 135 -1.76 -14.66 11.24
C LEU A 135 -2.44 -13.34 10.86
N LYS A 136 -3.20 -12.76 11.81
CA LYS A 136 -3.77 -11.41 11.65
C LYS A 136 -2.67 -10.36 11.46
N PHE A 137 -1.53 -10.52 12.16
CA PHE A 137 -0.40 -9.62 12.03
C PHE A 137 0.28 -9.72 10.66
N TYR A 138 0.49 -10.92 10.11
CA TYR A 138 1.02 -11.10 8.75
C TYR A 138 0.09 -10.49 7.69
N ASN A 139 -1.22 -10.65 7.86
CA ASN A 139 -2.19 -10.00 6.98
C ASN A 139 -2.11 -8.46 7.07
N ALA A 140 -1.95 -7.92 8.28
CA ALA A 140 -1.74 -6.48 8.48
C ALA A 140 -0.45 -5.98 7.82
N ILE A 141 0.66 -6.73 7.91
CA ILE A 141 1.91 -6.42 7.20
C ILE A 141 1.67 -6.38 5.69
N LEU A 142 1.02 -7.42 5.16
CA LEU A 142 0.73 -7.51 3.72
C LEU A 142 -0.06 -6.29 3.25
N ILE A 143 -1.16 -5.97 3.93
CA ILE A 143 -2.00 -4.82 3.57
C ILE A 143 -1.22 -3.51 3.69
N ALA A 144 -0.52 -3.29 4.80
CA ALA A 144 0.18 -2.04 5.07
C ALA A 144 1.31 -1.77 4.06
N LEU A 145 2.09 -2.80 3.72
CA LEU A 145 3.27 -2.62 2.87
C LEU A 145 2.96 -2.78 1.37
N ALA A 146 1.97 -3.61 1.00
CA ALA A 146 1.65 -3.84 -0.41
C ALA A 146 0.71 -2.80 -1.01
N SER A 147 -0.06 -2.06 -0.20
CA SER A 147 -1.06 -1.09 -0.72
C SER A 147 -0.48 -0.03 -1.64
N ALA A 148 0.69 0.54 -1.31
CA ALA A 148 1.33 1.52 -2.17
C ALA A 148 1.78 0.92 -3.51
N TRP A 149 2.23 -0.33 -3.49
CA TRP A 149 2.61 -1.05 -4.71
C TRP A 149 1.39 -1.42 -5.56
N THR A 150 0.30 -1.91 -4.96
CA THR A 150 -0.94 -2.20 -5.70
C THR A 150 -1.53 -0.96 -6.36
N PHE A 151 -1.29 0.22 -5.79
CA PHE A 151 -1.66 1.48 -6.42
C PHE A 151 -0.85 1.76 -7.70
N ILE A 152 0.46 1.43 -7.72
CA ILE A 152 1.32 1.55 -8.91
C ILE A 152 0.87 0.58 -10.00
N GLU A 153 0.53 -0.66 -9.63
CA GLU A 153 0.11 -1.71 -10.57
C GLU A 153 -1.34 -1.51 -11.10
N GLY A 154 -2.04 -0.46 -10.63
CA GLY A 154 -3.44 -0.21 -11.03
C GLY A 154 -4.43 -1.26 -10.51
N GLY A 155 -4.07 -1.99 -9.45
CA GLY A 155 -4.90 -3.05 -8.87
C GLY A 155 -6.20 -2.59 -8.21
N HIS A 156 -6.45 -1.29 -8.16
CA HIS A 156 -7.69 -0.73 -7.62
C HIS A 156 -8.76 -0.67 -8.71
N VAL A 157 -9.93 -1.24 -8.41
CA VAL A 157 -11.08 -1.18 -9.31
C VAL A 157 -11.51 0.28 -9.50
N ARG A 158 -11.52 0.75 -10.73
CA ARG A 158 -12.00 2.09 -11.11
C ARG A 158 -13.36 1.98 -11.78
N VAL A 159 -14.23 2.93 -11.48
CA VAL A 159 -15.49 3.09 -12.22
C VAL A 159 -15.23 4.08 -13.35
N ASP A 160 -14.81 3.59 -14.50
CA ASP A 160 -14.32 4.39 -15.62
C ASP A 160 -15.41 4.95 -16.56
N LEU A 161 -16.69 4.90 -16.16
CA LEU A 161 -17.82 5.32 -16.99
C LEU A 161 -17.70 6.76 -17.50
N VAL A 162 -17.24 7.69 -16.66
CA VAL A 162 -17.04 9.09 -17.05
C VAL A 162 -15.59 9.37 -17.42
N TYR A 163 -14.66 8.82 -16.62
CA TYR A 163 -13.23 9.05 -16.78
C TYR A 163 -12.69 8.45 -18.09
N GLY A 164 -13.13 7.25 -18.49
CA GLY A 164 -12.71 6.60 -19.73
C GLY A 164 -13.15 7.32 -21.00
N GLY A 165 -14.21 8.16 -20.93
CA GLY A 165 -14.64 8.99 -22.06
C GLY A 165 -13.84 10.29 -22.24
N LEU A 166 -12.96 10.63 -21.30
CA LEU A 166 -12.17 11.87 -21.34
C LEU A 166 -10.85 11.66 -22.10
N GLY A 167 -10.41 12.72 -22.81
CA GLY A 167 -9.08 12.70 -23.43
C GLY A 167 -7.96 12.61 -22.39
N ARG A 168 -6.83 11.97 -22.75
CA ARG A 168 -5.65 11.75 -21.89
C ARG A 168 -5.20 12.98 -21.08
N THR A 169 -5.24 14.17 -21.70
CA THR A 169 -4.85 15.43 -21.03
C THR A 169 -5.84 15.80 -19.91
N ALA A 170 -7.14 15.63 -20.16
CA ALA A 170 -8.17 15.90 -19.17
C ALA A 170 -8.08 14.91 -17.99
N GLN A 171 -7.85 13.63 -18.25
CA GLN A 171 -7.61 12.62 -17.23
C GLN A 171 -6.44 13.00 -16.31
N ARG A 172 -5.30 13.41 -16.90
CA ARG A 172 -4.11 13.82 -16.12
C ARG A 172 -4.35 15.07 -15.27
N TRP A 173 -5.14 16.02 -15.77
CA TRP A 173 -5.54 17.18 -14.97
C TRP A 173 -6.41 16.80 -13.79
N ILE A 174 -7.38 15.90 -14.00
CA ILE A 174 -8.24 15.39 -12.92
C ILE A 174 -7.41 14.65 -11.88
N ASP A 175 -6.48 13.78 -12.31
CA ASP A 175 -5.60 13.04 -11.42
C ASP A 175 -4.64 13.95 -10.64
N LEU A 176 -4.12 15.00 -11.29
CA LEU A 176 -3.26 15.99 -10.64
C LEU A 176 -4.02 16.76 -9.58
N VAL A 177 -5.21 17.28 -9.90
CA VAL A 177 -6.06 18.00 -8.95
C VAL A 177 -6.51 17.04 -7.82
N GLY A 178 -6.92 15.83 -8.15
CA GLY A 178 -7.30 14.80 -7.18
C GLY A 178 -6.15 14.45 -6.22
N SER A 179 -4.92 14.38 -6.73
CA SER A 179 -3.73 14.15 -5.91
C SER A 179 -3.50 15.26 -4.90
N VAL A 180 -3.62 16.52 -5.32
CA VAL A 180 -3.40 17.68 -4.46
C VAL A 180 -4.52 17.89 -3.45
N VAL A 181 -5.79 17.71 -3.88
CA VAL A 181 -6.97 18.08 -3.06
C VAL A 181 -7.43 16.92 -2.18
N LEU A 182 -7.28 15.67 -2.64
CA LEU A 182 -7.79 14.49 -1.92
C LEU A 182 -6.67 13.64 -1.38
N MET A 183 -5.72 13.21 -2.22
CA MET A 183 -4.74 12.18 -1.84
C MET A 183 -3.71 12.70 -0.85
N LEU A 184 -3.10 13.85 -1.09
CA LEU A 184 -2.13 14.45 -0.15
C LEU A 184 -2.75 14.79 1.20
N PRO A 185 -3.88 15.51 1.30
CA PRO A 185 -4.49 15.77 2.60
C PRO A 185 -4.93 14.51 3.34
N ALA A 186 -5.46 13.51 2.63
CA ALA A 186 -5.85 12.25 3.24
C ALA A 186 -4.65 11.49 3.86
N THR A 187 -3.52 11.43 3.16
CA THR A 187 -2.31 10.77 3.68
C THR A 187 -1.69 11.53 4.85
N ILE A 188 -1.77 12.86 4.85
CA ILE A 188 -1.32 13.71 5.95
C ILE A 188 -2.20 13.51 7.19
N LEU A 189 -3.53 13.50 7.04
CA LEU A 189 -4.45 13.21 8.13
C LEU A 189 -4.21 11.80 8.70
N LEU A 190 -4.00 10.83 7.81
CA LEU A 190 -3.70 9.47 8.22
C LEU A 190 -2.39 9.39 9.03
N TRP A 191 -1.34 10.12 8.63
CA TRP A 191 -0.12 10.25 9.40
C TRP A 191 -0.38 10.83 10.79
N TRP A 192 -1.12 11.94 10.87
CA TRP A 192 -1.42 12.62 12.11
C TRP A 192 -2.11 11.72 13.13
N PHE A 193 -3.17 11.02 12.69
CA PHE A 193 -3.88 10.07 13.54
C PHE A 193 -3.01 8.85 13.92
N SER A 194 -2.26 8.31 12.95
CA SER A 194 -1.39 7.15 13.18
C SER A 194 -0.28 7.47 14.16
N TRP A 195 0.30 8.67 14.09
CA TRP A 195 1.35 9.10 15.01
C TRP A 195 0.87 9.11 16.45
N SER A 196 -0.29 9.69 16.70
CA SER A 196 -0.90 9.70 18.04
C SER A 196 -1.17 8.27 18.56
N LEU A 197 -1.66 7.37 17.69
CA LEU A 197 -1.89 5.97 18.05
C LEU A 197 -0.59 5.24 18.42
N VAL A 198 0.47 5.45 17.65
CA VAL A 198 1.78 4.81 17.86
C VAL A 198 2.44 5.32 19.14
N THR A 199 2.45 6.63 19.34
CA THR A 199 3.06 7.23 20.53
C THR A 199 2.36 6.77 21.81
N ASN A 200 1.04 6.69 21.82
CA ASN A 200 0.29 6.18 22.96
C ASN A 200 0.48 4.66 23.20
N ALA A 201 0.83 3.90 22.15
CA ALA A 201 1.06 2.46 22.27
C ALA A 201 2.49 2.10 22.70
N ILE A 202 3.46 2.94 22.38
CA ILE A 202 4.88 2.67 22.67
C ILE A 202 5.31 3.35 23.96
N PHE A 203 4.80 4.58 24.20
CA PHE A 203 5.25 5.39 25.31
C PHE A 203 4.21 5.47 26.42
N SER A 204 4.64 5.23 27.64
CA SER A 204 3.78 5.40 28.81
C SER A 204 3.66 6.88 29.14
N GLN A 205 2.60 7.51 28.65
CA GLN A 205 2.20 8.84 29.08
C GLN A 205 1.30 8.70 30.31
N ARG A 206 1.72 9.19 31.47
CA ARG A 206 0.76 9.50 32.54
C ARG A 206 0.33 10.94 32.36
N PRO A 207 -0.99 11.23 32.26
CA PRO A 207 -1.46 12.58 32.46
C PRO A 207 -1.04 12.98 33.87
N LEU A 208 -0.09 13.90 33.94
CA LEU A 208 0.18 14.60 35.20
C LEU A 208 -1.04 15.47 35.48
N ASN A 209 -1.63 15.26 36.63
CA ASN A 209 -2.67 16.06 37.25
C ASN A 209 -3.40 17.03 36.29
N LEU A 210 -4.73 17.12 36.40
CA LEU A 210 -5.65 17.91 35.59
C LEU A 210 -5.21 19.36 35.26
N PHE A 211 -4.10 19.82 35.84
CA PHE A 211 -3.59 21.19 35.80
C PHE A 211 -2.13 21.32 35.33
N SER A 212 -1.47 20.24 34.85
CA SER A 212 -0.10 20.35 34.34
C SER A 212 -0.05 20.03 32.86
N ASP A 213 0.39 20.98 32.07
CA ASP A 213 0.53 20.89 30.61
C ASP A 213 1.71 20.01 30.15
N ARG A 214 2.45 19.38 31.07
CA ARG A 214 3.58 18.51 30.75
C ARG A 214 3.25 17.06 31.02
N ALA A 215 3.16 16.28 29.93
CA ALA A 215 3.18 14.83 30.00
C ALA A 215 4.55 14.37 30.54
N SER A 216 4.59 13.73 31.70
CA SER A 216 5.82 13.14 32.20
C SER A 216 6.08 11.81 31.49
N TRP A 217 7.18 11.70 30.82
CA TRP A 217 7.69 10.47 30.25
C TRP A 217 8.10 9.50 31.36
N ARG A 218 7.55 8.29 31.34
CA ARG A 218 7.90 7.21 32.28
C ARG A 218 8.60 6.03 31.60
N GLY A 219 9.13 6.24 30.41
CA GLY A 219 9.83 5.22 29.65
C GLY A 219 8.97 4.50 28.61
N VAL A 220 9.55 3.53 27.96
CA VAL A 220 8.93 2.72 26.92
C VAL A 220 8.07 1.65 27.54
N ARG A 221 6.78 1.63 27.24
CA ARG A 221 5.85 0.58 27.62
C ARG A 221 5.08 0.13 26.38
N LEU A 222 5.49 -0.99 25.82
CA LEU A 222 4.84 -1.58 24.67
C LEU A 222 3.42 -2.06 25.05
N GLU A 223 2.42 -1.60 24.32
CA GLU A 223 1.03 -1.99 24.52
C GLU A 223 0.82 -3.45 24.12
N THR A 224 0.24 -4.23 25.02
CA THR A 224 -0.10 -5.63 24.81
C THR A 224 -1.59 -5.84 24.96
N SER A 225 -2.16 -6.85 24.29
CA SER A 225 -3.60 -7.15 24.37
C SER A 225 -4.05 -7.70 25.73
N GLY A 226 -3.13 -8.21 26.54
CA GLY A 226 -3.46 -8.90 27.80
C GLY A 226 -4.24 -10.20 27.64
N THR A 227 -4.37 -10.72 26.42
CA THR A 227 -5.03 -11.98 26.07
C THR A 227 -3.98 -13.04 25.69
N ALA A 228 -4.39 -14.32 25.62
CA ALA A 228 -3.54 -15.42 25.15
C ALA A 228 -3.23 -15.34 23.65
N GLU A 229 -3.87 -14.42 22.91
CA GLU A 229 -3.57 -14.15 21.51
C GLU A 229 -2.24 -13.41 21.36
N PHE A 230 -1.74 -13.35 20.13
CA PHE A 230 -0.57 -12.54 19.75
C PHE A 230 -0.69 -11.11 20.27
N SER A 231 0.15 -10.75 21.23
CA SER A 231 -0.06 -9.59 22.10
C SER A 231 0.58 -8.27 21.60
N TRP A 232 1.18 -8.24 20.41
CA TRP A 232 1.93 -7.08 19.92
C TRP A 232 1.02 -6.00 19.31
N VAL A 233 0.10 -5.44 20.10
CA VAL A 233 -0.83 -4.38 19.67
C VAL A 233 -0.07 -3.15 19.16
N TRP A 234 1.03 -2.80 19.82
CA TRP A 234 1.90 -1.70 19.41
C TRP A 234 2.42 -1.86 17.97
N ALA A 235 2.75 -3.09 17.56
CA ALA A 235 3.28 -3.37 16.24
C ALA A 235 2.23 -3.15 15.13
N PHE A 236 0.95 -3.49 15.37
CA PHE A 236 -0.13 -3.17 14.45
C PHE A 236 -0.27 -1.66 14.23
N LYS A 237 -0.13 -0.86 15.32
CA LYS A 237 -0.20 0.60 15.24
C LYS A 237 0.99 1.17 14.45
N VAL A 238 2.19 0.63 14.65
CA VAL A 238 3.38 0.99 13.85
C VAL A 238 3.15 0.68 12.37
N LEU A 239 2.51 -0.44 12.02
CA LEU A 239 2.19 -0.75 10.63
C LEU A 239 1.24 0.29 9.99
N ILE A 240 0.29 0.84 10.75
CA ILE A 240 -0.57 1.93 10.26
C ILE A 240 0.27 3.18 9.94
N LEU A 241 1.25 3.50 10.78
CA LEU A 241 2.14 4.64 10.54
C LEU A 241 3.01 4.42 9.29
N VAL A 242 3.57 3.22 9.13
CA VAL A 242 4.35 2.85 7.94
C VAL A 242 3.48 2.91 6.68
N PHE A 243 2.25 2.42 6.76
CA PHE A 243 1.25 2.52 5.70
C PHE A 243 0.99 3.98 5.30
N ALA A 244 0.78 4.87 6.27
CA ALA A 244 0.59 6.30 6.02
C ALA A 244 1.79 6.92 5.30
N LEU A 245 3.02 6.55 5.70
CA LEU A 245 4.25 7.02 5.06
C LEU A 245 4.34 6.54 3.61
N LEU A 246 4.13 5.24 3.36
CA LEU A 246 4.21 4.67 2.01
C LEU A 246 3.14 5.25 1.08
N LEU A 247 1.93 5.46 1.59
CA LEU A 247 0.87 6.13 0.84
C LEU A 247 1.21 7.60 0.55
N PHE A 248 1.83 8.32 1.48
CA PHE A 248 2.27 9.69 1.23
C PHE A 248 3.34 9.74 0.13
N LEU A 249 4.35 8.86 0.18
CA LEU A 249 5.37 8.75 -0.88
C LEU A 249 4.74 8.41 -2.22
N GLN A 250 3.72 7.53 -2.23
CA GLN A 250 2.99 7.19 -3.44
C GLN A 250 2.15 8.34 -3.97
N ALA A 251 1.53 9.13 -3.08
CA ALA A 251 0.79 10.33 -3.47
C ALA A 251 1.69 11.34 -4.19
N VAL A 252 2.90 11.55 -3.64
CA VAL A 252 3.90 12.42 -4.27
C VAL A 252 4.37 11.86 -5.62
N ALA A 253 4.65 10.56 -5.70
CA ALA A 253 5.05 9.90 -6.94
C ALA A 253 3.98 10.02 -8.03
N PHE A 254 2.71 9.79 -7.66
CA PHE A 254 1.57 9.90 -8.57
C PHE A 254 1.36 11.32 -9.08
N LEU A 255 1.49 12.32 -8.19
CA LEU A 255 1.45 13.73 -8.56
C LEU A 255 2.55 14.08 -9.56
N LEU A 256 3.79 13.64 -9.31
CA LEU A 256 4.92 13.89 -10.21
C LEU A 256 4.76 13.17 -11.56
N ARG A 257 4.21 11.96 -11.56
CA ARG A 257 3.93 11.19 -12.77
C ARG A 257 2.91 11.89 -13.67
N ASN A 258 1.81 12.39 -13.11
CA ASN A 258 0.82 13.15 -13.85
C ASN A 258 1.38 14.47 -14.38
N LEU A 259 2.23 15.13 -13.58
CA LEU A 259 2.94 16.33 -14.00
C LEU A 259 3.88 16.03 -15.16
N TRP A 260 4.64 14.93 -15.11
CA TRP A 260 5.51 14.50 -16.21
C TRP A 260 4.71 14.28 -17.49
N GLY A 261 3.60 13.57 -17.41
CA GLY A 261 2.75 13.31 -18.55
C GLY A 261 2.09 14.56 -19.16
N LEU A 262 1.86 15.62 -18.36
CA LEU A 262 1.38 16.92 -18.86
C LEU A 262 2.50 17.71 -19.57
N LEU A 263 3.74 17.65 -19.03
CA LEU A 263 4.89 18.35 -19.59
C LEU A 263 5.42 17.71 -20.87
N ASP A 264 5.27 16.40 -21.00
CA ASP A 264 5.73 15.64 -22.18
C ASP A 264 4.65 14.69 -22.69
N PRO A 265 3.69 15.19 -23.48
CA PRO A 265 2.61 14.37 -24.05
C PRO A 265 3.11 13.26 -24.99
N LYS A 266 4.36 13.41 -25.53
CA LYS A 266 4.98 12.42 -26.42
C LYS A 266 5.67 11.28 -25.68
N ALA A 267 5.92 11.43 -24.38
CA ALA A 267 6.67 10.45 -23.60
C ALA A 267 5.85 9.19 -23.28
N ASP A 268 4.64 9.04 -23.77
CA ASP A 268 3.71 7.92 -23.52
C ASP A 268 3.78 7.41 -22.05
N VAL A 269 3.75 8.38 -21.13
CA VAL A 269 3.78 8.09 -19.71
C VAL A 269 2.43 7.51 -19.32
N GLU A 270 2.40 6.22 -19.10
CA GLU A 270 1.19 5.56 -18.59
C GLU A 270 0.89 6.04 -17.17
N THR A 271 -0.35 6.40 -16.93
CA THR A 271 -0.82 6.82 -15.59
C THR A 271 -0.69 5.66 -14.61
N HIS A 272 -0.87 4.43 -15.12
CA HIS A 272 -0.68 3.17 -14.41
C HIS A 272 0.00 2.17 -15.34
N PRO A 273 1.28 1.82 -15.09
CA PRO A 273 2.11 1.07 -16.05
C PRO A 273 1.66 -0.36 -16.37
N LYS A 274 0.64 -0.88 -15.70
CA LYS A 274 0.18 -2.26 -15.94
C LYS A 274 -1.34 -2.44 -16.07
N SER A 275 -2.15 -1.43 -15.77
CA SER A 275 -3.60 -1.54 -15.88
C SER A 275 -4.14 -1.24 -17.27
N ASP A 276 -3.37 -0.52 -18.08
CA ASP A 276 -3.72 -0.18 -19.44
C ASP A 276 -3.02 -1.11 -20.45
N LEU A 277 -3.25 -2.41 -20.31
CA LEU A 277 -3.29 -3.22 -21.51
C LEU A 277 -4.42 -2.60 -22.33
N THR A 278 -4.07 -1.77 -23.31
CA THR A 278 -5.04 -1.18 -24.23
C THR A 278 -5.93 -2.31 -24.75
N SER A 279 -7.18 -2.00 -25.01
CA SER A 279 -8.09 -2.95 -25.67
C SER A 279 -7.46 -3.56 -26.93
N GLU A 280 -6.50 -2.85 -27.56
CA GLU A 280 -5.68 -3.33 -28.67
C GLU A 280 -4.62 -4.36 -28.25
N GLU A 281 -3.94 -4.21 -27.12
CA GLU A 281 -2.98 -5.20 -26.59
C GLU A 281 -3.70 -6.45 -26.05
N LEU A 282 -4.87 -6.28 -25.41
CA LEU A 282 -5.73 -7.39 -25.05
C LEU A 282 -6.26 -8.12 -26.29
N ALA A 283 -6.62 -7.38 -27.35
CA ALA A 283 -7.02 -7.96 -28.61
C ALA A 283 -5.84 -8.62 -29.35
N ALA A 284 -4.64 -8.03 -29.28
CA ALA A 284 -3.43 -8.63 -29.83
C ALA A 284 -3.03 -9.91 -29.08
N ARG A 285 -3.07 -9.92 -27.75
CA ARG A 285 -2.85 -11.12 -26.93
C ARG A 285 -3.94 -12.18 -27.11
N ALA A 286 -5.20 -11.78 -27.24
CA ALA A 286 -6.29 -12.68 -27.57
C ALA A 286 -6.18 -13.22 -29.00
N GLY A 287 -5.62 -12.41 -29.92
CA GLY A 287 -5.33 -12.81 -31.31
C GLY A 287 -4.10 -13.73 -31.42
N ASP A 288 -3.11 -13.57 -30.54
CA ASP A 288 -1.89 -14.42 -30.46
C ASP A 288 -2.12 -15.71 -29.65
N ALA A 289 -3.12 -15.73 -28.76
CA ALA A 289 -3.63 -16.96 -28.18
C ALA A 289 -4.41 -17.73 -29.26
N ARG A 290 -3.72 -18.17 -30.30
CA ARG A 290 -4.26 -19.14 -31.25
C ARG A 290 -4.62 -20.37 -30.45
N VAL A 291 -5.94 -20.64 -30.39
CA VAL A 291 -6.41 -22.00 -30.04
C VAL A 291 -5.72 -22.92 -31.04
N PRO A 292 -4.88 -23.87 -30.63
CA PRO A 292 -4.06 -24.67 -31.55
C PRO A 292 -4.83 -25.40 -32.67
N ASP A 293 -6.13 -25.48 -32.55
CA ASP A 293 -7.05 -26.24 -33.47
C ASP A 293 -8.12 -25.36 -34.12
N ALA A 294 -8.00 -24.02 -34.08
CA ALA A 294 -8.99 -23.19 -34.78
C ALA A 294 -8.75 -23.30 -36.31
N PRO A 295 -9.74 -23.72 -37.11
CA PRO A 295 -9.59 -23.78 -38.55
C PRO A 295 -9.28 -22.41 -39.15
N PRO A 296 -8.47 -22.33 -40.22
CA PRO A 296 -8.07 -21.06 -40.81
C PRO A 296 -9.32 -20.25 -41.22
N ARG A 297 -9.32 -18.94 -40.87
CA ARG A 297 -10.40 -18.04 -41.26
C ARG A 297 -10.55 -18.09 -42.78
N PRO A 298 -11.75 -18.21 -43.34
CA PRO A 298 -11.98 -18.18 -44.76
C PRO A 298 -11.50 -16.83 -45.31
N GLY A 299 -10.68 -16.83 -46.36
CA GLY A 299 -10.17 -15.62 -47.02
C GLY A 299 -11.32 -14.80 -47.62
N PRO A 300 -11.08 -13.50 -47.93
CA PRO A 300 -12.05 -12.65 -48.56
C PRO A 300 -12.35 -13.22 -49.97
N GLY A 301 -13.54 -13.81 -50.11
CA GLY A 301 -14.00 -14.49 -51.36
C GLY A 301 -14.51 -15.91 -51.20
N SER A 302 -14.45 -16.47 -49.99
CA SER A 302 -15.04 -17.79 -49.75
C SER A 302 -16.57 -17.71 -49.73
N PRO A 303 -17.28 -18.65 -50.36
CA PRO A 303 -18.73 -18.62 -50.38
C PRO A 303 -19.35 -18.83 -48.99
N PRO A 304 -20.44 -18.13 -48.64
CA PRO A 304 -21.10 -18.30 -47.37
C PRO A 304 -21.66 -19.71 -47.26
N GLY A 305 -21.10 -20.54 -46.40
CA GLY A 305 -21.61 -21.91 -46.16
C GLY A 305 -20.60 -22.97 -45.74
N GLY A 306 -19.31 -22.60 -45.57
CA GLY A 306 -18.23 -23.58 -45.31
C GLY A 306 -17.84 -23.81 -43.85
N TYR A 307 -18.69 -23.62 -42.88
CA TYR A 307 -18.41 -24.11 -41.53
C TYR A 307 -18.73 -25.59 -41.44
N PRO A 308 -17.76 -26.44 -41.02
CA PRO A 308 -18.13 -27.83 -40.68
C PRO A 308 -19.22 -27.79 -39.63
N PRO A 309 -20.19 -28.74 -39.67
CA PRO A 309 -21.24 -28.79 -38.68
C PRO A 309 -20.60 -28.85 -37.29
N VAL A 310 -21.05 -27.95 -36.40
CA VAL A 310 -20.64 -27.96 -34.98
C VAL A 310 -20.91 -29.38 -34.48
N PRO A 311 -19.90 -30.08 -33.91
CA PRO A 311 -20.10 -31.39 -33.34
C PRO A 311 -21.30 -31.32 -32.38
N ASP A 312 -22.23 -32.22 -32.50
CA ASP A 312 -23.38 -32.30 -31.60
C ASP A 312 -22.88 -32.55 -30.16
N THR A 313 -22.79 -31.48 -29.39
CA THR A 313 -22.39 -31.54 -27.99
C THR A 313 -23.56 -31.88 -27.07
N SER A 314 -24.71 -32.30 -27.59
CA SER A 314 -25.88 -32.71 -26.78
C SER A 314 -25.57 -33.88 -25.83
N HIS A 315 -24.43 -34.58 -26.05
CA HIS A 315 -24.00 -35.71 -25.21
C HIS A 315 -22.92 -35.36 -24.20
N VAL A 316 -22.40 -34.13 -24.18
CA VAL A 316 -21.30 -33.72 -23.28
C VAL A 316 -21.77 -32.56 -22.44
N ASN A 317 -22.27 -32.86 -21.31
CA ASN A 317 -22.46 -32.04 -20.12
C ASN A 317 -23.92 -31.81 -19.71
N PRO A 318 -24.51 -32.65 -18.84
CA PRO A 318 -25.67 -32.24 -18.05
C PRO A 318 -25.15 -31.10 -17.12
N ARG A 319 -25.77 -29.94 -17.19
CA ARG A 319 -25.52 -28.82 -16.32
C ARG A 319 -25.56 -29.30 -14.87
N ILE A 320 -24.53 -28.93 -14.09
CA ILE A 320 -24.50 -29.12 -12.64
C ILE A 320 -25.73 -28.40 -12.09
N GLY A 321 -26.77 -29.11 -11.71
CA GLY A 321 -27.99 -28.54 -11.12
C GLY A 321 -29.32 -29.21 -11.53
N ASP A 322 -29.37 -30.09 -12.54
CA ASP A 322 -30.62 -30.80 -12.87
C ASP A 322 -30.82 -32.01 -11.97
N PRO A 323 -32.01 -32.16 -11.33
CA PRO A 323 -32.32 -33.34 -10.52
C PRO A 323 -32.36 -34.59 -11.37
N PRO A 324 -31.97 -35.77 -10.84
CA PRO A 324 -31.98 -37.02 -11.60
C PRO A 324 -33.40 -37.38 -12.03
N LEU A 325 -33.57 -37.64 -13.35
CA LEU A 325 -34.83 -38.17 -13.91
C LEU A 325 -35.15 -39.51 -13.26
N ALA A 326 -36.33 -39.60 -12.67
CA ALA A 326 -36.86 -40.83 -12.09
C ALA A 326 -36.91 -41.96 -13.12
N PRO A 327 -36.59 -43.23 -12.78
CA PRO A 327 -36.68 -44.35 -13.68
C PRO A 327 -38.15 -44.66 -14.00
N ARG A 328 -38.44 -44.88 -15.26
CA ARG A 328 -39.71 -45.49 -15.72
C ARG A 328 -39.66 -46.99 -15.57
#